data_24a43af19ff65c4cfe649d0dc060a652
#
_entry.id   24a43af19ff65c4cfe649d0dc060a652
#
_cell.length_a   1.000
_cell.length_b   1.000
_cell.length_c   1.000
_cell.angle_alpha   90.00
_cell.angle_beta   90.00
_cell.angle_gamma   90.00
#
_symmetry.space_group_name_H-M   'P 1'
#
loop_
_entity.id
_entity.type
_entity.pdbx_description
1 polymer ?
#
loop_
_entity_poly.entity_id
_entity_poly.type
_entity_poly.pdbx_seq_one_letter_code
_entity_poly.pdbx_strand_id
1 'polypeptide(L)'
;MRRVRIVSRHVSEAFEIESTSGSDEQRIVRLRVPLSSRFFEGHFDGMPMLPGVAQVVAIAHREAERVFGPLSAPTRMSRLKFQDVIKPGDALSLSLTRERGAETIVRFRIERLLAEGPRVASSGTIAYTNRES
;
A
#
# COMPACT_ATOMS: atom_id res chain seq x y z
N MET A 1 -24.47 1.18 -7.12
CA MET A 1 -24.27 0.98 -6.44
C MET A 1 -24.01 0.90 -5.73
N ARG A 2 -23.89 0.60 -5.41
CA ARG A 2 -23.63 0.39 -4.57
C ARG A 2 -23.14 0.06 -4.00
N ARG A 3 -23.05 -0.31 -3.77
CA ARG A 3 -22.68 -0.75 -2.98
C ARG A 3 -22.61 -1.02 -2.20
N VAL A 4 -22.76 -1.50 -1.94
CA VAL A 4 -22.75 -1.86 -1.00
C VAL A 4 -22.35 -1.79 -0.14
N ARG A 5 -22.31 -1.76 0.29
CA ARG A 5 -21.81 -1.79 1.06
C ARG A 5 -21.88 -2.28 2.05
N ILE A 6 -22.20 -2.95 2.26
CA ILE A 6 -22.38 -3.52 3.11
C ILE A 6 -21.58 -4.24 3.89
N VAL A 7 -21.07 -5.09 4.01
CA VAL A 7 -20.14 -5.64 4.53
C VAL A 7 -19.37 -4.86 5.40
N SER A 8 -19.75 -3.92 5.90
CA SER A 8 -19.06 -2.91 6.45
C SER A 8 -18.24 -3.18 7.64
N ARG A 9 -18.52 -4.12 8.46
CA ARG A 9 -17.74 -4.31 9.62
C ARG A 9 -16.36 -4.72 9.35
N HIS A 10 -16.13 -5.61 8.43
CA HIS A 10 -14.82 -6.02 8.06
C HIS A 10 -14.10 -4.90 7.35
N VAL A 11 -14.84 -4.16 6.56
CA VAL A 11 -14.25 -3.09 5.79
C VAL A 11 -13.70 -2.00 6.68
N SER A 12 -14.28 -1.80 7.87
CA SER A 12 -13.84 -0.71 8.71
C SER A 12 -12.40 -0.87 9.19
N GLU A 13 -11.85 -2.08 9.13
CA GLU A 13 -10.46 -2.28 9.48
C GLU A 13 -9.55 -2.34 8.27
N ALA A 14 -10.09 -2.21 7.08
CA ALA A 14 -9.30 -2.32 5.86
C ALA A 14 -8.98 -0.95 5.32
N PHE A 15 -7.91 -0.91 4.50
CA PHE A 15 -7.59 0.32 3.79
C PHE A 15 -8.63 0.52 2.70
N GLU A 16 -9.20 1.71 2.66
CA GLU A 16 -10.27 1.99 1.73
C GLU A 16 -9.70 2.52 0.43
N ILE A 17 -9.95 1.83 -0.67
CA ILE A 17 -9.44 2.24 -1.97
C ILE A 17 -10.39 3.28 -2.54
N GLU A 18 -9.86 4.45 -2.81
CA GLU A 18 -10.68 5.55 -3.34
C GLU A 18 -10.58 5.65 -4.85
N SER A 19 -9.45 5.36 -5.42
CA SER A 19 -9.30 5.37 -6.87
C SER A 19 -8.05 4.64 -7.29
N THR A 20 -8.05 4.17 -8.52
CA THR A 20 -6.88 3.54 -9.13
C THR A 20 -6.79 4.09 -10.55
N SER A 21 -5.61 4.54 -10.94
CA SER A 21 -5.42 5.09 -12.27
C SER A 21 -4.05 4.65 -12.79
N GLY A 22 -3.77 4.99 -14.04
CA GLY A 22 -2.49 4.70 -14.64
C GLY A 22 -2.57 3.72 -15.78
N SER A 23 -1.44 3.12 -16.10
CA SER A 23 -1.32 2.21 -17.23
C SER A 23 -0.94 0.82 -16.75
N ASP A 24 -0.65 -0.09 -17.68
CA ASP A 24 -0.30 -1.46 -17.32
C ASP A 24 0.96 -1.54 -16.48
N GLU A 25 1.89 -0.63 -16.67
CA GLU A 25 3.17 -0.70 -15.96
C GLU A 25 3.29 0.31 -14.83
N GLN A 26 2.35 1.21 -14.72
CA GLN A 26 2.45 2.25 -13.71
C GLN A 26 1.06 2.59 -13.20
N ARG A 27 0.86 2.47 -11.90
CA ARG A 27 -0.44 2.70 -11.30
C ARG A 27 -0.32 3.64 -10.14
N ILE A 28 -1.38 4.42 -9.94
CA ILE A 28 -1.48 5.27 -8.77
C ILE A 28 -2.77 4.90 -8.06
N VAL A 29 -2.67 4.55 -6.80
CA VAL A 29 -3.81 4.14 -5.99
C VAL A 29 -3.98 5.15 -4.87
N ARG A 30 -5.17 5.72 -4.79
CA ARG A 30 -5.51 6.59 -3.67
C ARG A 30 -6.27 5.77 -2.66
N LEU A 31 -5.85 5.86 -1.42
CA LEU A 31 -6.49 5.06 -0.39
C LEU A 31 -6.50 5.80 0.92
N ARG A 32 -7.33 5.33 1.83
CA ARG A 32 -7.47 5.95 3.14
C ARG A 32 -7.23 4.92 4.21
N VAL A 33 -6.48 5.33 5.22
CA VAL A 33 -6.18 4.48 6.36
C VAL A 33 -7.39 4.48 7.28
N PRO A 34 -7.83 3.30 7.76
CA PRO A 34 -8.98 3.28 8.65
C PRO A 34 -8.66 3.98 9.96
N LEU A 35 -9.72 4.46 10.63
CA LEU A 35 -9.53 5.14 11.89
C LEU A 35 -9.12 4.20 13.00
N SER A 36 -9.49 2.93 12.89
CA SER A 36 -9.04 1.95 13.86
C SER A 36 -8.70 0.67 13.13
N SER A 37 -7.70 -0.03 13.61
CA SER A 37 -7.25 -1.25 12.95
C SER A 37 -6.33 -1.96 13.91
N ARG A 38 -6.27 -3.28 13.77
CA ARG A 38 -5.34 -4.05 14.59
C ARG A 38 -3.90 -3.63 14.33
N PHE A 39 -3.61 -3.01 13.21
CA PHE A 39 -2.26 -2.55 12.94
C PHE A 39 -1.80 -1.46 13.91
N PHE A 40 -2.75 -0.82 14.59
CA PHE A 40 -2.40 0.24 15.54
C PHE A 40 -2.36 -0.25 16.97
N GLU A 41 -2.76 -1.49 17.20
CA GLU A 41 -2.81 -2.00 18.55
C GLU A 41 -1.42 -2.32 19.07
N GLY A 42 -1.20 -2.09 20.34
CA GLY A 42 0.06 -2.46 20.95
C GLY A 42 1.20 -1.53 20.66
N HIS A 43 0.94 -0.41 20.03
CA HIS A 43 1.98 0.54 19.75
C HIS A 43 2.08 1.57 20.85
N PHE A 44 3.02 2.49 20.72
CA PHE A 44 3.33 3.43 21.75
C PHE A 44 2.09 4.15 22.25
N ASP A 45 2.08 4.38 23.54
CA ASP A 45 0.95 5.03 24.17
C ASP A 45 0.60 6.33 23.51
N GLY A 46 -0.65 6.49 23.13
CA GLY A 46 -1.13 7.73 22.59
C GLY A 46 -0.59 8.10 21.22
N MET A 47 0.14 7.20 20.59
CA MET A 47 0.73 7.50 19.31
C MET A 47 0.47 6.38 18.32
N PRO A 48 -0.77 6.18 17.92
CA PRO A 48 -1.03 5.12 16.93
C PRO A 48 -0.38 5.47 15.60
N MET A 49 0.32 4.50 15.05
CA MET A 49 0.96 4.68 13.77
C MET A 49 1.05 3.34 13.07
N LEU A 50 1.07 3.39 11.75
CA LEU A 50 1.15 2.17 10.98
C LEU A 50 2.60 1.71 10.91
N PRO A 51 2.90 0.49 11.34
CA PRO A 51 4.29 0.01 11.29
C PRO A 51 4.82 -0.07 9.88
N GLY A 52 6.13 0.04 9.73
CA GLY A 52 6.76 -0.05 8.43
C GLY A 52 6.42 -1.33 7.70
N VAL A 53 6.44 -2.46 8.41
CA VAL A 53 6.15 -3.73 7.77
C VAL A 53 4.73 -3.74 7.20
N ALA A 54 3.78 -3.12 7.87
CA ALA A 54 2.42 -3.07 7.36
C ALA A 54 2.34 -2.18 6.13
N GLN A 55 3.15 -1.14 6.05
CA GLN A 55 3.17 -0.31 4.84
C GLN A 55 3.60 -1.12 3.63
N VAL A 56 4.60 -1.98 3.79
CA VAL A 56 5.07 -2.78 2.68
C VAL A 56 4.11 -3.90 2.35
N VAL A 57 3.69 -4.66 3.36
CA VAL A 57 2.91 -5.87 3.12
C VAL A 57 1.44 -5.56 2.91
N ALA A 58 0.84 -4.77 3.79
CA ALA A 58 -0.60 -4.55 3.75
C ALA A 58 -1.01 -3.49 2.74
N ILE A 59 -0.09 -2.65 2.32
CA ILE A 59 -0.41 -1.62 1.33
C ILE A 59 0.29 -1.94 0.01
N ALA A 60 1.63 -1.83 -0.03
CA ALA A 60 2.32 -1.92 -1.31
C ALA A 60 2.17 -3.28 -1.98
N HIS A 61 2.45 -4.35 -1.28
CA HIS A 61 2.39 -5.67 -1.88
C HIS A 61 0.95 -6.05 -2.22
N ARG A 62 0.04 -5.79 -1.31
CA ARG A 62 -1.34 -6.16 -1.54
C ARG A 62 -1.92 -5.43 -2.74
N GLU A 63 -1.64 -4.13 -2.86
CA GLU A 63 -2.15 -3.37 -3.98
C GLU A 63 -1.46 -3.75 -5.29
N ALA A 64 -0.17 -4.11 -5.24
CA ALA A 64 0.50 -4.57 -6.43
C ALA A 64 -0.17 -5.82 -6.99
N GLU A 65 -0.54 -6.74 -6.11
CA GLU A 65 -1.25 -7.93 -6.56
C GLU A 65 -2.62 -7.57 -7.13
N ARG A 66 -3.30 -6.63 -6.53
CA ARG A 66 -4.63 -6.27 -7.01
C ARG A 66 -4.58 -5.62 -8.38
N VAL A 67 -3.64 -4.73 -8.62
CA VAL A 67 -3.64 -3.94 -9.85
C VAL A 67 -2.84 -4.57 -10.98
N PHE A 68 -1.83 -5.37 -10.67
CA PHE A 68 -1.01 -5.99 -11.71
C PHE A 68 -1.38 -7.45 -11.98
N GLY A 69 -2.32 -7.99 -11.21
CA GLY A 69 -2.73 -9.38 -11.38
C GLY A 69 -1.91 -10.28 -10.52
N PRO A 70 -2.09 -11.59 -10.66
CA PRO A 70 -1.43 -12.49 -9.73
C PRO A 70 0.08 -12.36 -9.83
N LEU A 71 0.71 -12.24 -8.68
CA LEU A 71 2.15 -12.22 -8.56
C LEU A 71 2.53 -13.41 -7.69
N SER A 72 3.70 -13.97 -7.94
CA SER A 72 4.16 -15.04 -7.06
C SER A 72 4.56 -14.44 -5.74
N ALA A 73 5.01 -15.28 -4.82
CA ALA A 73 5.47 -14.76 -3.54
C ALA A 73 6.66 -13.83 -3.75
N PRO A 74 6.79 -12.80 -2.95
CA PRO A 74 7.96 -11.95 -3.04
C PRO A 74 9.21 -12.73 -2.72
N THR A 75 10.27 -12.52 -3.48
CA THR A 75 11.52 -13.18 -3.22
C THR A 75 12.51 -12.27 -2.52
N ARG A 76 12.32 -10.96 -2.65
CA ARG A 76 13.28 -10.03 -2.09
C ARG A 76 12.64 -8.67 -1.95
N MET A 77 12.94 -7.99 -0.88
CA MET A 77 12.56 -6.60 -0.71
C MET A 77 13.84 -5.82 -0.47
N SER A 78 13.99 -4.68 -1.13
CA SER A 78 15.20 -3.91 -1.03
C SER A 78 14.91 -2.43 -1.11
N ARG A 79 15.91 -1.63 -0.78
CA ARG A 79 15.84 -0.17 -0.85
C ARG A 79 14.68 0.39 -0.06
N LEU A 80 14.34 -0.28 1.04
CA LEU A 80 13.24 0.15 1.87
C LEU A 80 13.62 1.39 2.65
N LYS A 81 12.79 2.42 2.57
CA LYS A 81 13.01 3.64 3.33
C LYS A 81 11.71 4.00 4.01
N PHE A 82 11.80 4.38 5.27
CA PHE A 82 10.64 4.79 6.05
C PHE A 82 10.94 6.19 6.56
N GLN A 83 10.26 7.18 6.00
CA GLN A 83 10.60 8.58 6.23
C GLN A 83 9.57 9.35 7.03
N ASP A 84 8.37 8.82 7.16
CA ASP A 84 7.33 9.49 7.93
C ASP A 84 6.37 8.44 8.44
N VAL A 85 5.60 8.78 9.46
CA VAL A 85 4.65 7.84 10.05
C VAL A 85 3.30 8.03 9.40
N ILE A 86 2.58 6.94 9.23
CA ILE A 86 1.23 6.96 8.70
C ILE A 86 0.30 6.77 9.87
N LYS A 87 -0.72 7.59 9.94
CA LYS A 87 -1.63 7.64 11.07
C LYS A 87 -3.04 7.25 10.67
N PRO A 88 -3.86 6.89 11.64
CA PRO A 88 -5.26 6.59 11.34
C PRO A 88 -5.93 7.75 10.62
N GLY A 89 -6.72 7.44 9.61
CA GLY A 89 -7.44 8.46 8.87
C GLY A 89 -6.65 9.13 7.77
N ASP A 90 -5.37 8.84 7.65
CA ASP A 90 -4.56 9.48 6.61
C ASP A 90 -5.05 9.13 5.22
N ALA A 91 -5.00 10.11 4.33
CA ALA A 91 -5.21 9.87 2.90
C ALA A 91 -3.84 9.64 2.29
N LEU A 92 -3.73 8.60 1.49
CA LEU A 92 -2.45 8.18 0.93
C LEU A 92 -2.51 8.10 -0.58
N SER A 93 -1.37 8.31 -1.20
CA SER A 93 -1.19 8.04 -2.62
C SER A 93 -0.08 7.02 -2.75
N LEU A 94 -0.38 5.90 -3.35
CA LEU A 94 0.58 4.82 -3.57
C LEU A 94 0.92 4.78 -5.04
N SER A 95 2.19 4.95 -5.36
CA SER A 95 2.67 4.82 -6.73
C SER A 95 3.31 3.47 -6.89
N LEU A 96 2.93 2.74 -7.93
CA LEU A 96 3.47 1.43 -8.21
C LEU A 96 3.97 1.41 -9.65
N THR A 97 5.20 0.97 -9.84
CA THR A 97 5.77 0.82 -11.17
C THR A 97 6.27 -0.61 -11.32
N ARG A 98 5.87 -1.27 -12.38
CA ARG A 98 6.24 -2.66 -12.62
C ARG A 98 7.20 -2.77 -13.79
N GLU A 99 8.27 -3.52 -13.60
CA GLU A 99 9.19 -3.87 -14.67
C GLU A 99 9.21 -5.38 -14.80
N ARG A 100 9.03 -5.88 -15.98
CA ARG A 100 9.06 -7.31 -16.22
C ARG A 100 10.40 -7.67 -16.83
N GLY A 101 10.95 -8.77 -16.39
CA GLY A 101 12.21 -9.28 -16.89
C GLY A 101 12.39 -10.66 -16.36
N ALA A 102 13.62 -11.04 -16.03
CA ALA A 102 13.87 -12.32 -15.40
C ALA A 102 13.07 -12.45 -14.13
N GLU A 103 12.93 -11.35 -13.41
CA GLU A 103 12.02 -11.26 -12.28
C GLU A 103 11.06 -10.11 -12.56
N THR A 104 9.92 -10.12 -11.90
CA THR A 104 9.04 -8.97 -11.93
C THR A 104 9.41 -8.08 -10.76
N ILE A 105 9.71 -6.83 -11.06
CA ILE A 105 10.12 -5.87 -10.05
C ILE A 105 9.04 -4.82 -9.90
N VAL A 106 8.62 -4.59 -8.68
CA VAL A 106 7.64 -3.54 -8.39
C VAL A 106 8.29 -2.51 -7.48
N ARG A 107 8.32 -1.26 -7.92
CA ARG A 107 8.79 -0.16 -7.09
C ARG A 107 7.60 0.55 -6.54
N PHE A 108 7.65 0.91 -5.28
CA PHE A 108 6.52 1.57 -4.65
C PHE A 108 6.95 2.83 -3.92
N ARG A 109 6.02 3.74 -3.80
CA ARG A 109 6.21 4.95 -3.00
C ARG A 109 4.86 5.30 -2.41
N ILE A 110 4.84 5.48 -1.10
CA ILE A 110 3.63 5.85 -0.39
C ILE A 110 3.79 7.27 0.11
N GLU A 111 2.84 8.13 -0.26
CA GLU A 111 2.85 9.52 0.18
C GLU A 111 1.61 9.79 1.02
N ARG A 112 1.80 10.58 2.08
CA ARG A 112 0.69 11.10 2.84
C ARG A 112 0.23 12.37 2.13
N LEU A 113 -1.08 12.50 1.96
CA LEU A 113 -1.64 13.66 1.29
C LEU A 113 -2.07 14.65 2.34
N LEU A 114 -1.22 15.61 2.62
CA LEU A 114 -1.43 16.58 3.69
C LEU A 114 -1.89 17.90 3.09
N ALA A 115 -2.44 18.77 3.93
CA ALA A 115 -2.91 20.08 3.47
C ALA A 115 -1.79 20.86 2.82
N GLU A 116 -0.57 20.73 3.33
CA GLU A 116 0.54 21.48 2.78
C GLU A 116 1.20 20.78 1.60
N GLY A 117 0.72 19.62 1.21
CA GLY A 117 1.24 18.89 0.07
C GLY A 117 1.64 17.48 0.44
N PRO A 118 1.99 16.68 -0.56
CA PRO A 118 2.34 15.28 -0.30
C PRO A 118 3.67 15.17 0.43
N ARG A 119 3.77 14.16 1.27
CA ARG A 119 5.00 13.88 2.00
C ARG A 119 5.26 12.38 1.93
N VAL A 120 6.45 12.02 1.48
CA VAL A 120 6.79 10.60 1.34
C VAL A 120 6.85 9.93 2.70
N ALA A 121 6.11 8.85 2.86
CA ALA A 121 6.15 8.06 4.08
C ALA A 121 7.08 6.88 3.94
N SER A 122 7.03 6.20 2.80
CA SER A 122 7.93 5.07 2.57
C SER A 122 8.10 4.82 1.09
N SER A 123 9.14 4.07 0.76
CA SER A 123 9.38 3.63 -0.60
C SER A 123 10.21 2.37 -0.56
N GLY A 124 10.26 1.67 -1.68
CA GLY A 124 11.05 0.45 -1.75
C GLY A 124 10.82 -0.31 -3.04
N THR A 125 11.43 -1.48 -3.08
CA THR A 125 11.37 -2.35 -4.24
C THR A 125 11.04 -3.76 -3.77
N ILE A 126 10.11 -4.41 -4.48
CA ILE A 126 9.73 -5.79 -4.19
C ILE A 126 9.96 -6.60 -5.46
N ALA A 127 10.70 -7.69 -5.33
CA ALA A 127 10.97 -8.57 -6.45
C ALA A 127 10.13 -9.83 -6.31
N TYR A 128 9.59 -10.29 -7.43
CA TYR A 128 8.77 -11.49 -7.50
C TYR A 128 9.35 -12.41 -8.54
N THR A 129 9.39 -13.69 -8.23
CA THR A 129 9.79 -14.68 -9.22
C THR A 129 8.73 -14.74 -10.31
N ASN A 130 9.14 -14.72 -11.57
CA ASN A 130 8.16 -14.90 -12.63
C ASN A 130 7.66 -16.32 -12.62
N ARG A 131 6.33 -16.48 -12.67
CA ARG A 131 5.78 -17.75 -12.75
C ARG A 131 5.66 -18.09 -14.13
N GLU A 132 6.43 -18.92 -14.59
CA GLU A 132 6.37 -19.27 -15.90
C GLU A 132 5.25 -20.07 -16.12
N SER A 133 4.53 -19.90 -16.96
CA SER A 133 3.38 -20.68 -17.13
C SER A 133 3.41 -21.71 -18.12
#